data_19dae6be9b195626f3b2c665680d5633
#
_entry.id   19dae6be9b195626f3b2c665680d5633
#
_cell.length_a   1.000
_cell.length_b   1.000
_cell.length_c   1.000
_cell.angle_alpha   90.00
_cell.angle_beta   90.00
_cell.angle_gamma   90.00
#
_symmetry.space_group_name_H-M   'P 1'
#
loop_
_entity.id
_entity.type
_entity.pdbx_description
1 polymer ?
#
loop_
_entity_poly.entity_id
_entity_poly.type
_entity_poly.pdbx_seq_one_letter_code
_entity_poly.pdbx_strand_id
1 'polypeptide(L)'
;MKISFVPGTTGIFCLFLIPYMFSIIFNGVDSTLINKKFDTEMILPIVVASQIEENYELETIKAQSIIARSNLYIKMKEQKNLADTLSQIWKDIKSRSFYLAVIQPQYEKAVEETEGKVLTWNGELKAVPYHQISAGQTRSGEEVFHSEDEAYLKSVQSNVDKKSKDFLNSVYINKNVLPERIEIKSRDSAGYVTEILADGKVLEGEAFRKGMGLTSSNFTIQKSGKEIRFLCRGKGHGLGFSQYGGNEMAKESANAEEILQYYFPEMDVLNIKSVNC
;
A
#
# COMPACT_ATOMS: atom_id res chain seq x y z
N MET A 1 -2.48 29.12 -45.37
CA MET A 1 -2.37 27.89 -44.53
C MET A 1 -2.15 28.37 -43.09
N LYS A 2 -3.21 28.41 -42.26
CA LYS A 2 -3.10 28.82 -40.85
C LYS A 2 -2.71 27.64 -40.02
N ILE A 3 -1.52 27.63 -39.49
CA ILE A 3 -1.05 26.64 -38.52
C ILE A 3 -1.68 27.04 -37.17
N SER A 4 -2.68 26.30 -36.73
CA SER A 4 -3.23 26.45 -35.37
C SER A 4 -2.26 25.77 -34.40
N PHE A 5 -1.54 26.55 -33.65
CA PHE A 5 -0.76 26.10 -32.50
C PHE A 5 -1.71 25.63 -31.41
N VAL A 6 -1.63 24.36 -31.03
CA VAL A 6 -2.28 23.82 -29.82
C VAL A 6 -1.29 24.00 -28.67
N PRO A 7 -1.53 24.93 -27.73
CA PRO A 7 -0.57 25.25 -26.68
C PRO A 7 -0.79 24.37 -25.44
N GLY A 8 -0.48 23.11 -25.52
CA GLY A 8 -0.63 22.23 -24.35
C GLY A 8 0.47 21.20 -24.20
N THR A 9 0.75 20.47 -25.26
CA THR A 9 1.72 19.36 -25.23
C THR A 9 3.13 19.76 -25.61
N THR A 10 3.30 20.67 -26.55
CA THR A 10 4.61 21.19 -26.99
C THR A 10 5.32 22.03 -25.92
N GLY A 11 4.56 22.81 -25.12
CA GLY A 11 5.14 23.63 -24.05
C GLY A 11 5.71 22.80 -22.91
N ILE A 12 5.02 21.71 -22.54
CA ILE A 12 5.47 20.76 -21.51
C ILE A 12 6.72 20.01 -22.00
N PHE A 13 6.75 19.59 -23.25
CA PHE A 13 7.91 18.89 -23.83
C PHE A 13 9.16 19.79 -23.86
N CYS A 14 9.01 21.07 -24.19
CA CYS A 14 10.11 22.04 -24.15
C CYS A 14 10.59 22.33 -22.73
N LEU A 15 9.73 22.35 -21.74
CA LEU A 15 10.09 22.57 -20.32
C LEU A 15 11.03 21.49 -19.77
N PHE A 16 10.95 20.26 -20.27
CA PHE A 16 11.83 19.16 -19.89
C PHE A 16 13.03 18.99 -20.83
N LEU A 17 12.83 19.22 -22.14
CA LEU A 17 13.91 19.08 -23.14
C LEU A 17 14.99 20.17 -23.01
N ILE A 18 14.62 21.42 -22.71
CA ILE A 18 15.59 22.51 -22.64
C ILE A 18 16.57 22.32 -21.45
N PRO A 19 16.12 22.09 -20.20
CA PRO A 19 17.03 21.78 -19.09
C PRO A 19 17.89 20.54 -19.35
N TYR A 20 17.31 19.53 -20.02
CA TYR A 20 18.00 18.30 -20.36
C TYR A 20 19.11 18.53 -21.39
N MET A 21 18.85 19.30 -22.45
CA MET A 21 19.86 19.71 -23.42
C MET A 21 20.98 20.55 -22.81
N PHE A 22 20.64 21.48 -21.88
CA PHE A 22 21.63 22.21 -21.11
C PHE A 22 22.49 21.29 -20.26
N SER A 23 21.91 20.30 -19.60
CA SER A 23 22.66 19.32 -18.83
C SER A 23 23.64 18.51 -19.69
N ILE A 24 23.24 18.09 -20.90
CA ILE A 24 24.14 17.43 -21.86
C ILE A 24 25.31 18.32 -22.26
N ILE A 25 25.04 19.60 -22.56
CA ILE A 25 26.04 20.55 -23.06
C ILE A 25 27.08 20.85 -21.97
N PHE A 26 26.65 21.05 -20.72
CA PHE A 26 27.54 21.50 -19.64
C PHE A 26 28.19 20.35 -18.85
N ASN A 27 27.56 19.20 -18.76
CA ASN A 27 28.03 18.09 -17.91
C ASN A 27 28.44 16.85 -18.71
N GLY A 28 28.26 16.85 -20.03
CA GLY A 28 28.52 15.72 -20.91
C GLY A 28 27.39 14.66 -20.91
N VAL A 29 27.42 13.80 -21.91
CA VAL A 29 26.39 12.76 -22.11
C VAL A 29 26.38 11.75 -20.96
N ASP A 30 27.53 11.47 -20.38
CA ASP A 30 27.67 10.47 -19.30
C ASP A 30 27.10 10.89 -17.96
N SER A 31 26.87 12.18 -17.77
CA SER A 31 26.26 12.76 -16.55
C SER A 31 24.76 13.03 -16.68
N THR A 32 24.17 12.70 -17.83
CA THR A 32 22.75 12.94 -18.08
C THR A 32 21.89 11.77 -17.59
N LEU A 33 20.63 12.05 -17.26
CA LEU A 33 19.66 11.08 -16.73
C LEU A 33 19.50 9.81 -17.61
N ILE A 34 19.81 9.89 -18.91
CA ILE A 34 19.71 8.72 -19.83
C ILE A 34 20.78 7.67 -19.53
N ASN A 35 21.97 8.05 -19.05
CA ASN A 35 23.05 7.11 -18.75
C ASN A 35 23.12 6.71 -17.26
N LYS A 36 22.35 7.37 -16.37
CA LYS A 36 22.20 6.88 -15.01
C LYS A 36 21.31 5.64 -15.04
N LYS A 37 21.79 4.51 -14.50
CA LYS A 37 20.92 3.40 -14.13
C LYS A 37 19.72 3.99 -13.40
N PHE A 38 18.51 3.59 -13.80
CA PHE A 38 17.29 4.01 -13.13
C PHE A 38 17.43 3.72 -11.63
N ASP A 39 17.40 4.79 -10.84
CA ASP A 39 17.48 4.68 -9.39
C ASP A 39 16.04 4.65 -8.84
N THR A 40 15.70 3.52 -8.24
CA THR A 40 14.40 3.31 -7.60
C THR A 40 14.14 4.31 -6.48
N GLU A 41 15.19 4.79 -5.81
CA GLU A 41 15.09 5.79 -4.74
C GLU A 41 14.49 7.12 -5.23
N MET A 42 14.70 7.50 -6.49
CA MET A 42 14.15 8.73 -7.06
C MET A 42 12.62 8.77 -7.12
N ILE A 43 11.98 7.62 -7.34
CA ILE A 43 10.51 7.54 -7.44
C ILE A 43 9.85 7.15 -6.12
N LEU A 44 10.62 6.63 -5.20
CA LEU A 44 10.10 6.07 -3.95
C LEU A 44 9.33 7.09 -3.09
N PRO A 45 9.75 8.37 -2.97
CA PRO A 45 8.96 9.38 -2.24
C PRO A 45 7.53 9.53 -2.78
N ILE A 46 7.36 9.48 -4.11
CA ILE A 46 6.05 9.56 -4.76
C ILE A 46 5.23 8.32 -4.49
N VAL A 47 5.86 7.14 -4.54
CA VAL A 47 5.22 5.86 -4.23
C VAL A 47 4.74 5.87 -2.79
N VAL A 48 5.57 6.27 -1.83
CA VAL A 48 5.23 6.34 -0.41
C VAL A 48 4.09 7.33 -0.17
N ALA A 49 4.15 8.53 -0.76
CA ALA A 49 3.09 9.53 -0.67
C ALA A 49 1.74 9.05 -1.26
N SER A 50 1.74 8.05 -2.14
CA SER A 50 0.53 7.41 -2.65
C SER A 50 -0.09 6.39 -1.69
N GLN A 51 0.69 5.91 -0.72
CA GLN A 51 0.36 4.79 0.15
C GLN A 51 0.00 5.21 1.57
N ILE A 52 0.59 6.32 2.08
CA ILE A 52 0.41 6.78 3.45
C ILE A 52 0.13 8.28 3.51
N GLU A 53 -0.67 8.71 4.48
CA GLU A 53 -1.06 10.11 4.64
C GLU A 53 0.09 10.96 5.24
N GLU A 54 0.07 12.27 4.92
CA GLU A 54 1.10 13.22 5.33
C GLU A 54 1.13 13.53 6.84
N ASN A 55 0.09 13.23 7.57
CA ASN A 55 -0.04 13.54 9.01
C ASN A 55 0.46 12.44 9.94
N TYR A 56 1.09 11.40 9.38
CA TYR A 56 1.71 10.35 10.18
C TYR A 56 3.11 10.75 10.67
N GLU A 57 3.53 10.18 11.79
CA GLU A 57 4.87 10.35 12.36
C GLU A 57 5.95 9.89 11.37
N LEU A 58 7.11 10.54 11.38
CA LEU A 58 8.21 10.24 10.48
C LEU A 58 8.63 8.76 10.52
N GLU A 59 8.68 8.16 11.70
CA GLU A 59 9.04 6.74 11.86
C GLU A 59 8.04 5.80 11.19
N THR A 60 6.75 6.16 11.16
CA THR A 60 5.72 5.42 10.43
C THR A 60 5.92 5.54 8.92
N ILE A 61 6.25 6.74 8.44
CA ILE A 61 6.55 6.97 7.01
C ILE A 61 7.81 6.23 6.60
N LYS A 62 8.84 6.17 7.47
CA LYS A 62 10.03 5.34 7.26
C LYS A 62 9.71 3.84 7.16
N ALA A 63 8.87 3.32 8.06
CA ALA A 63 8.41 1.94 7.99
C ALA A 63 7.69 1.67 6.66
N GLN A 64 6.79 2.56 6.24
CA GLN A 64 6.12 2.46 4.95
C GLN A 64 7.11 2.57 3.77
N SER A 65 8.18 3.36 3.89
CA SER A 65 9.22 3.48 2.85
C SER A 65 9.98 2.17 2.65
N ILE A 66 10.32 1.47 3.73
CA ILE A 66 10.95 0.14 3.68
C ILE A 66 10.00 -0.88 3.02
N ILE A 67 8.72 -0.87 3.39
CA ILE A 67 7.68 -1.72 2.77
C ILE A 67 7.55 -1.42 1.27
N ALA A 68 7.42 -0.16 0.91
CA ALA A 68 7.26 0.28 -0.48
C ALA A 68 8.46 -0.11 -1.34
N ARG A 69 9.67 0.06 -0.80
CA ARG A 69 10.93 -0.35 -1.45
C ARG A 69 10.96 -1.85 -1.69
N SER A 70 10.65 -2.65 -0.67
CA SER A 70 10.62 -4.13 -0.80
C SER A 70 9.66 -4.56 -1.91
N ASN A 71 8.44 -4.05 -1.92
CA ASN A 71 7.43 -4.35 -2.93
C ASN A 71 7.83 -3.86 -4.33
N LEU A 72 8.54 -2.73 -4.42
CA LEU A 72 9.03 -2.19 -5.68
C LEU A 72 10.08 -3.10 -6.31
N TYR A 73 11.06 -3.58 -5.50
CA TYR A 73 12.07 -4.52 -5.97
C TYR A 73 11.48 -5.85 -6.43
N ILE A 74 10.45 -6.37 -5.75
CA ILE A 74 9.72 -7.58 -6.18
C ILE A 74 9.08 -7.35 -7.55
N LYS A 75 8.34 -6.26 -7.72
CA LYS A 75 7.72 -5.92 -9.01
C LYS A 75 8.74 -5.79 -10.12
N MET A 76 9.90 -5.21 -9.84
CA MET A 76 10.99 -5.09 -10.83
C MET A 76 11.60 -6.45 -11.20
N LYS A 77 11.69 -7.39 -10.25
CA LYS A 77 12.19 -8.75 -10.50
C LYS A 77 11.20 -9.57 -11.34
N GLU A 78 9.90 -9.42 -11.11
CA GLU A 78 8.84 -10.12 -11.83
C GLU A 78 8.67 -9.62 -13.25
N GLN A 79 8.89 -8.33 -13.48
CA GLN A 79 8.69 -7.71 -14.79
C GLN A 79 9.99 -7.62 -15.56
N LYS A 80 10.01 -8.25 -16.75
CA LYS A 80 11.17 -8.23 -17.67
C LYS A 80 11.49 -6.85 -18.24
N ASN A 81 10.58 -5.86 -18.05
CA ASN A 81 10.71 -4.54 -18.64
C ASN A 81 10.40 -3.45 -17.58
N LEU A 82 11.38 -2.59 -17.34
CA LEU A 82 11.26 -1.45 -16.44
C LEU A 82 10.11 -0.50 -16.82
N ALA A 83 9.85 -0.31 -18.12
CA ALA A 83 8.77 0.56 -18.58
C ALA A 83 7.39 0.06 -18.16
N ASP A 84 7.18 -1.26 -18.12
CA ASP A 84 5.91 -1.85 -17.67
C ASP A 84 5.73 -1.68 -16.17
N THR A 85 6.81 -1.86 -15.38
CA THR A 85 6.81 -1.58 -13.94
C THR A 85 6.44 -0.13 -13.66
N LEU A 86 7.09 0.81 -14.33
CA LEU A 86 6.83 2.24 -14.19
C LEU A 86 5.40 2.61 -14.62
N SER A 87 4.91 2.02 -15.71
CA SER A 87 3.53 2.25 -16.18
C SER A 87 2.49 1.79 -15.16
N GLN A 88 2.71 0.66 -14.50
CA GLN A 88 1.81 0.16 -13.44
C GLN A 88 1.87 1.05 -12.21
N ILE A 89 3.06 1.40 -11.74
CA ILE A 89 3.24 2.33 -10.61
C ILE A 89 2.54 3.65 -10.91
N TRP A 90 2.70 4.18 -12.14
CA TRP A 90 2.11 5.44 -12.54
C TRP A 90 0.58 5.42 -12.57
N LYS A 91 -0.03 4.28 -12.89
CA LYS A 91 -1.50 4.11 -12.83
C LYS A 91 -2.04 4.17 -11.40
N ASP A 92 -1.25 3.71 -10.42
CA ASP A 92 -1.62 3.69 -9.01
C ASP A 92 -1.39 5.06 -8.34
N ILE A 93 -0.50 5.91 -8.90
CA ILE A 93 -0.16 7.23 -8.39
C ILE A 93 -1.24 8.24 -8.81
N LYS A 94 -1.91 8.81 -7.81
CA LYS A 94 -2.82 9.94 -8.01
C LYS A 94 -2.02 11.25 -8.16
N SER A 95 -2.55 12.21 -8.91
CA SER A 95 -1.94 13.54 -9.07
C SER A 95 -1.63 14.23 -7.73
N ARG A 96 -2.48 14.02 -6.71
CA ARG A 96 -2.25 14.50 -5.34
C ARG A 96 -0.97 13.93 -4.73
N SER A 97 -0.66 12.65 -4.96
CA SER A 97 0.52 11.99 -4.40
C SER A 97 1.81 12.58 -4.95
N PHE A 98 1.85 12.93 -6.24
CA PHE A 98 2.98 13.63 -6.83
C PHE A 98 3.19 15.00 -6.17
N TYR A 99 2.10 15.78 -6.03
CA TYR A 99 2.16 17.08 -5.38
C TYR A 99 2.65 16.97 -3.93
N LEU A 100 2.11 16.01 -3.14
CA LEU A 100 2.52 15.78 -1.76
C LEU A 100 4.00 15.40 -1.64
N ALA A 101 4.50 14.53 -2.51
CA ALA A 101 5.90 14.12 -2.49
C ALA A 101 6.86 15.30 -2.74
N VAL A 102 6.45 16.27 -3.57
CA VAL A 102 7.26 17.45 -3.89
C VAL A 102 7.24 18.51 -2.78
N ILE A 103 6.08 18.72 -2.14
CA ILE A 103 5.92 19.80 -1.15
C ILE A 103 6.10 19.36 0.30
N GLN A 104 6.03 18.05 0.58
CA GLN A 104 6.16 17.49 1.92
C GLN A 104 7.52 16.78 2.07
N PRO A 105 8.55 17.47 2.61
CA PRO A 105 9.92 16.96 2.66
C PRO A 105 10.07 15.68 3.52
N GLN A 106 9.08 15.36 4.33
CA GLN A 106 9.09 14.17 5.17
C GLN A 106 9.11 12.86 4.38
N TYR A 107 8.53 12.82 3.16
CA TYR A 107 8.59 11.62 2.31
C TYR A 107 9.99 11.39 1.76
N GLU A 108 10.65 12.45 1.28
CA GLU A 108 12.03 12.41 0.83
C GLU A 108 12.96 12.01 2.00
N LYS A 109 12.83 12.70 3.14
CA LYS A 109 13.57 12.40 4.35
C LYS A 109 13.40 10.95 4.81
N ALA A 110 12.17 10.41 4.81
CA ALA A 110 11.91 9.04 5.21
C ALA A 110 12.58 8.02 4.27
N VAL A 111 12.60 8.31 2.97
CA VAL A 111 13.27 7.47 1.96
C VAL A 111 14.78 7.53 2.13
N GLU A 112 15.37 8.72 2.29
CA GLU A 112 16.82 8.91 2.51
C GLU A 112 17.30 8.21 3.78
N GLU A 113 16.61 8.40 4.92
CA GLU A 113 17.00 7.81 6.20
C GLU A 113 16.81 6.28 6.26
N THR A 114 16.11 5.71 5.27
CA THR A 114 15.92 4.26 5.10
C THR A 114 16.56 3.72 3.83
N GLU A 115 17.50 4.46 3.21
CA GLU A 115 18.10 4.08 1.93
C GLU A 115 18.58 2.62 1.92
N GLY A 116 18.17 1.89 0.89
CA GLY A 116 18.55 0.50 0.66
C GLY A 116 17.95 -0.52 1.63
N LYS A 117 17.20 -0.13 2.68
CA LYS A 117 16.57 -1.07 3.61
C LYS A 117 15.34 -1.71 2.99
N VAL A 118 15.26 -3.04 3.08
CA VAL A 118 14.14 -3.87 2.61
C VAL A 118 13.79 -4.93 3.64
N LEU A 119 12.54 -5.42 3.61
CA LEU A 119 12.10 -6.56 4.38
C LEU A 119 12.32 -7.87 3.60
N THR A 120 12.86 -8.87 4.29
CA THR A 120 13.13 -10.19 3.73
C THR A 120 12.63 -11.28 4.67
N TRP A 121 12.28 -12.42 4.10
CA TRP A 121 12.02 -13.66 4.84
C TRP A 121 13.01 -14.72 4.40
N ASN A 122 13.79 -15.27 5.34
CA ASN A 122 14.90 -16.20 5.03
C ASN A 122 15.90 -15.65 3.98
N GLY A 123 16.15 -14.33 4.00
CA GLY A 123 17.05 -13.67 3.06
C GLY A 123 16.46 -13.40 1.67
N GLU A 124 15.19 -13.72 1.44
CA GLU A 124 14.49 -13.46 0.17
C GLU A 124 13.47 -12.33 0.31
N LEU A 125 13.30 -11.56 -0.76
CA LEU A 125 12.22 -10.58 -0.85
C LEU A 125 10.88 -11.30 -0.95
N LYS A 126 9.94 -10.94 -0.08
CA LYS A 126 8.54 -11.39 -0.11
C LYS A 126 7.61 -10.19 -0.09
N ALA A 127 6.40 -10.36 -0.63
CA ALA A 127 5.39 -9.30 -0.65
C ALA A 127 5.06 -8.82 0.76
N VAL A 128 5.13 -7.50 0.98
CA VAL A 128 4.90 -6.88 2.29
C VAL A 128 3.59 -6.09 2.23
N PRO A 129 2.46 -6.68 2.64
CA PRO A 129 1.17 -6.03 2.63
C PRO A 129 1.04 -5.00 3.76
N TYR A 130 0.21 -3.99 3.51
CA TYR A 130 -0.14 -2.95 4.49
C TYR A 130 -1.60 -2.52 4.31
N HIS A 131 -2.17 -1.98 5.36
CA HIS A 131 -3.54 -1.47 5.38
C HIS A 131 -3.66 -0.28 6.35
N GLN A 132 -4.74 0.48 6.23
CA GLN A 132 -4.87 1.69 7.03
C GLN A 132 -5.15 1.41 8.51
N ILE A 133 -6.15 0.56 8.82
CA ILE A 133 -6.60 0.28 10.17
C ILE A 133 -7.03 -1.19 10.23
N SER A 134 -6.46 -2.00 11.15
CA SER A 134 -6.91 -3.37 11.37
C SER A 134 -8.24 -3.43 12.16
N ALA A 135 -8.85 -4.58 12.21
CA ALA A 135 -10.01 -4.82 13.07
C ALA A 135 -9.64 -5.03 14.57
N GLY A 136 -8.42 -4.68 14.96
CA GLY A 136 -7.83 -4.88 16.29
C GLY A 136 -6.83 -6.03 16.33
N GLN A 137 -6.69 -6.75 15.23
CA GLN A 137 -5.73 -7.83 14.99
C GLN A 137 -5.49 -7.95 13.50
N THR A 138 -4.24 -8.20 13.09
CA THR A 138 -3.92 -8.50 11.68
C THR A 138 -4.25 -9.95 11.35
N ARG A 139 -4.42 -10.25 10.07
CA ARG A 139 -4.72 -11.61 9.59
C ARG A 139 -3.45 -12.42 9.43
N SER A 140 -3.54 -13.74 9.58
CA SER A 140 -2.49 -14.68 9.20
C SER A 140 -2.47 -14.88 7.68
N GLY A 141 -1.29 -14.77 7.05
CA GLY A 141 -1.13 -15.07 5.62
C GLY A 141 -1.40 -16.53 5.31
N GLU A 142 -0.89 -17.45 6.12
CA GLU A 142 -1.11 -18.89 5.99
C GLU A 142 -2.60 -19.24 5.98
N GLU A 143 -3.38 -18.62 6.89
CA GLU A 143 -4.83 -18.85 6.96
C GLU A 143 -5.58 -18.23 5.77
N VAL A 144 -5.17 -17.03 5.31
CA VAL A 144 -5.85 -16.33 4.21
C VAL A 144 -5.57 -16.96 2.86
N PHE A 145 -4.34 -17.38 2.61
CA PHE A 145 -3.89 -17.91 1.32
C PHE A 145 -3.85 -19.46 1.28
N HIS A 146 -4.09 -20.12 2.43
CA HIS A 146 -4.01 -21.58 2.57
C HIS A 146 -2.65 -22.13 2.10
N SER A 147 -1.56 -21.42 2.42
CA SER A 147 -0.20 -21.73 1.97
C SER A 147 0.83 -21.42 3.04
N GLU A 148 1.74 -22.38 3.28
CA GLU A 148 2.90 -22.19 4.15
C GLU A 148 3.90 -21.15 3.60
N ASP A 149 3.88 -20.88 2.28
CA ASP A 149 4.70 -19.86 1.65
C ASP A 149 4.39 -18.44 2.16
N GLU A 150 3.22 -18.26 2.78
CA GLU A 150 2.76 -17.01 3.37
C GLU A 150 2.85 -17.02 4.91
N ALA A 151 3.57 -17.98 5.49
CA ALA A 151 3.70 -18.15 6.94
C ALA A 151 4.46 -16.99 7.61
N TYR A 152 5.21 -16.19 6.84
CA TYR A 152 5.88 -14.99 7.32
C TYR A 152 4.90 -13.85 7.70
N LEU A 153 3.67 -13.89 7.20
CA LEU A 153 2.63 -12.94 7.57
C LEU A 153 1.88 -13.45 8.82
N LYS A 154 2.51 -13.29 9.98
CA LYS A 154 1.88 -13.65 11.24
C LYS A 154 0.75 -12.70 11.62
N SER A 155 -0.26 -13.24 12.27
CA SER A 155 -1.29 -12.44 12.91
C SER A 155 -0.76 -11.81 14.20
N VAL A 156 -0.86 -10.49 14.32
CA VAL A 156 -0.44 -9.75 15.51
C VAL A 156 -1.58 -8.88 16.06
N GLN A 157 -1.58 -8.66 17.37
CA GLN A 157 -2.56 -7.80 18.01
C GLN A 157 -2.30 -6.34 17.65
N SER A 158 -3.33 -5.59 17.32
CA SER A 158 -3.26 -4.15 17.06
C SER A 158 -4.48 -3.47 17.69
N ASN A 159 -4.65 -3.69 19.01
CA ASN A 159 -5.82 -3.19 19.75
C ASN A 159 -5.93 -1.67 19.76
N VAL A 160 -4.82 -0.96 19.56
CA VAL A 160 -4.78 0.50 19.45
C VAL A 160 -5.60 1.00 18.26
N ASP A 161 -5.73 0.22 17.19
CA ASP A 161 -6.54 0.54 16.02
C ASP A 161 -8.01 0.83 16.37
N LYS A 162 -8.52 0.20 17.43
CA LYS A 162 -9.89 0.42 17.94
C LYS A 162 -10.14 1.85 18.45
N LYS A 163 -9.07 2.62 18.70
CA LYS A 163 -9.15 4.04 19.13
C LYS A 163 -9.29 4.99 17.95
N SER A 164 -9.06 4.52 16.72
CA SER A 164 -9.20 5.36 15.53
C SER A 164 -10.65 5.81 15.35
N LYS A 165 -10.84 7.09 15.01
CA LYS A 165 -12.16 7.64 14.63
C LYS A 165 -12.78 6.92 13.43
N ASP A 166 -11.93 6.36 12.56
CA ASP A 166 -12.31 5.66 11.34
C ASP A 166 -12.40 4.13 11.52
N PHE A 167 -12.34 3.66 12.79
CA PHE A 167 -12.41 2.22 13.11
C PHE A 167 -13.75 1.59 12.74
N LEU A 168 -14.86 2.29 13.03
CA LEU A 168 -16.22 1.82 12.73
C LEU A 168 -16.81 2.58 11.54
N ASN A 169 -17.15 1.85 10.50
CA ASN A 169 -17.77 2.40 9.30
C ASN A 169 -19.06 1.65 8.96
N SER A 170 -20.08 2.38 8.54
CA SER A 170 -21.35 1.80 8.12
C SER A 170 -21.58 2.07 6.65
N VAL A 171 -21.84 1.02 5.88
CA VAL A 171 -22.26 1.09 4.48
C VAL A 171 -23.70 0.58 4.40
N TYR A 172 -24.59 1.40 3.82
CA TYR A 172 -26.00 1.07 3.62
C TYR A 172 -26.22 0.76 2.16
N ILE A 173 -26.79 -0.40 1.88
CA ILE A 173 -27.08 -0.87 0.51
C ILE A 173 -28.54 -1.27 0.42
N ASN A 174 -29.23 -0.78 -0.63
CA ASN A 174 -30.64 -1.12 -0.85
C ASN A 174 -30.79 -2.62 -1.09
N LYS A 175 -31.79 -3.24 -0.45
CA LYS A 175 -32.07 -4.68 -0.57
C LYS A 175 -32.29 -5.12 -2.01
N ASN A 176 -32.85 -4.26 -2.86
CA ASN A 176 -33.19 -4.60 -4.25
C ASN A 176 -31.96 -4.85 -5.15
N VAL A 177 -30.75 -4.42 -4.72
CA VAL A 177 -29.49 -4.64 -5.46
C VAL A 177 -28.63 -5.71 -4.84
N LEU A 178 -29.14 -6.36 -3.80
CA LEU A 178 -28.46 -7.43 -3.09
C LEU A 178 -29.16 -8.77 -3.34
N PRO A 179 -28.45 -9.90 -3.18
CA PRO A 179 -29.06 -11.23 -3.09
C PRO A 179 -30.15 -11.27 -2.00
N GLU A 180 -31.23 -12.06 -2.20
CA GLU A 180 -32.34 -12.17 -1.24
C GLU A 180 -31.85 -12.73 0.11
N ARG A 181 -30.91 -13.69 0.04
CA ARG A 181 -30.30 -14.33 1.22
C ARG A 181 -28.81 -14.07 1.20
N ILE A 182 -28.32 -13.33 2.20
CA ILE A 182 -26.91 -13.09 2.44
C ILE A 182 -26.60 -13.50 3.87
N GLU A 183 -25.66 -14.44 4.03
CA GLU A 183 -25.23 -14.95 5.31
C GLU A 183 -23.70 -15.08 5.33
N ILE A 184 -23.09 -14.72 6.46
CA ILE A 184 -21.65 -14.97 6.66
C ILE A 184 -21.49 -16.45 6.92
N LYS A 185 -20.73 -17.13 6.03
CA LYS A 185 -20.48 -18.57 6.11
C LYS A 185 -19.28 -18.87 7.01
N SER A 186 -18.18 -18.13 6.86
CA SER A 186 -16.96 -18.34 7.64
C SER A 186 -16.18 -17.05 7.88
N ARG A 187 -15.32 -17.11 8.90
CA ARG A 187 -14.38 -16.04 9.27
C ARG A 187 -13.03 -16.68 9.59
N ASP A 188 -11.95 -15.90 9.38
CA ASP A 188 -10.65 -16.27 9.89
C ASP A 188 -10.51 -16.00 11.40
N SER A 189 -9.37 -16.38 11.96
CA SER A 189 -9.04 -16.22 13.39
C SER A 189 -9.03 -14.76 13.85
N ALA A 190 -8.78 -13.80 12.93
CA ALA A 190 -8.82 -12.37 13.19
C ALA A 190 -10.23 -11.77 13.02
N GLY A 191 -11.24 -12.59 12.69
CA GLY A 191 -12.64 -12.22 12.58
C GLY A 191 -13.05 -11.61 11.24
N TYR A 192 -12.17 -11.60 10.23
CA TYR A 192 -12.52 -11.17 8.88
C TYR A 192 -13.34 -12.26 8.17
N VAL A 193 -14.35 -11.84 7.42
CA VAL A 193 -15.19 -12.74 6.63
C VAL A 193 -14.37 -13.34 5.51
N THR A 194 -14.28 -14.66 5.49
CA THR A 194 -13.59 -15.40 4.42
C THR A 194 -14.57 -15.86 3.35
N GLU A 195 -15.78 -16.27 3.76
CA GLU A 195 -16.82 -16.71 2.83
C GLU A 195 -18.20 -16.16 3.19
N ILE A 196 -18.96 -15.82 2.16
CA ILE A 196 -20.35 -15.37 2.22
C ILE A 196 -21.20 -16.33 1.39
N LEU A 197 -22.32 -16.72 1.93
CA LEU A 197 -23.38 -17.42 1.19
C LEU A 197 -24.38 -16.38 0.67
N ALA A 198 -24.52 -16.29 -0.65
CA ALA A 198 -25.40 -15.35 -1.35
C ALA A 198 -26.28 -16.11 -2.34
N ASP A 199 -27.59 -16.26 -2.05
CA ASP A 199 -28.55 -17.05 -2.84
C ASP A 199 -28.03 -18.44 -3.23
N GLY A 200 -27.42 -19.15 -2.26
CA GLY A 200 -26.85 -20.50 -2.44
C GLY A 200 -25.48 -20.54 -3.10
N LYS A 201 -24.91 -19.39 -3.51
CA LYS A 201 -23.54 -19.30 -4.05
C LYS A 201 -22.57 -18.85 -2.96
N VAL A 202 -21.41 -19.47 -2.91
CA VAL A 202 -20.33 -19.06 -2.02
C VAL A 202 -19.47 -18.01 -2.74
N LEU A 203 -19.29 -16.86 -2.08
CA LEU A 203 -18.44 -15.76 -2.54
C LEU A 203 -17.28 -15.59 -1.56
N GLU A 204 -16.10 -15.26 -2.07
CA GLU A 204 -14.95 -14.90 -1.26
C GLU A 204 -15.17 -13.53 -0.60
N GLY A 205 -14.85 -13.44 0.72
CA GLY A 205 -15.17 -12.29 1.54
C GLY A 205 -14.49 -10.99 1.09
N GLU A 206 -13.23 -11.08 0.63
CA GLU A 206 -12.49 -9.92 0.17
C GLU A 206 -12.99 -9.42 -1.21
N ALA A 207 -13.40 -10.35 -2.09
CA ALA A 207 -14.04 -10.01 -3.36
C ALA A 207 -15.40 -9.33 -3.11
N PHE A 208 -16.19 -9.84 -2.15
CA PHE A 208 -17.44 -9.22 -1.73
C PHE A 208 -17.20 -7.81 -1.17
N ARG A 209 -16.22 -7.64 -0.27
CA ARG A 209 -15.82 -6.34 0.26
C ARG A 209 -15.58 -5.32 -0.85
N LYS A 210 -14.74 -5.68 -1.82
CA LYS A 210 -14.40 -4.81 -2.96
C LYS A 210 -15.61 -4.49 -3.82
N GLY A 211 -16.40 -5.49 -4.16
CA GLY A 211 -17.60 -5.34 -4.99
C GLY A 211 -18.67 -4.47 -4.35
N MET A 212 -18.81 -4.49 -3.03
CA MET A 212 -19.78 -3.72 -2.27
C MET A 212 -19.25 -2.38 -1.74
N GLY A 213 -17.98 -2.03 -2.00
CA GLY A 213 -17.36 -0.80 -1.50
C GLY A 213 -17.23 -0.76 0.03
N LEU A 214 -17.13 -1.93 0.70
CA LEU A 214 -16.97 -1.98 2.15
C LEU A 214 -15.54 -1.61 2.55
N THR A 215 -15.39 -0.94 3.68
CA THR A 215 -14.07 -0.49 4.17
C THR A 215 -13.20 -1.64 4.65
N SER A 216 -13.81 -2.71 5.18
CA SER A 216 -13.12 -3.90 5.67
C SER A 216 -13.97 -5.14 5.43
N SER A 217 -13.33 -6.32 5.27
CA SER A 217 -14.02 -7.61 5.31
C SER A 217 -14.34 -8.09 6.74
N ASN A 218 -13.89 -7.38 7.79
CA ASN A 218 -14.41 -7.58 9.14
C ASN A 218 -15.70 -6.78 9.33
N PHE A 219 -16.83 -7.34 8.95
CA PHE A 219 -18.13 -6.68 9.05
C PHE A 219 -19.22 -7.58 9.65
N THR A 220 -20.29 -6.94 10.09
CA THR A 220 -21.56 -7.59 10.46
C THR A 220 -22.69 -7.08 9.57
N ILE A 221 -23.69 -7.93 9.31
CA ILE A 221 -24.84 -7.66 8.47
C ILE A 221 -26.04 -7.35 9.37
N GLN A 222 -26.70 -6.24 9.15
CA GLN A 222 -27.87 -5.79 9.91
C GLN A 222 -28.98 -5.35 8.96
N LYS A 223 -30.21 -5.80 9.21
CA LYS A 223 -31.40 -5.36 8.45
C LYS A 223 -31.86 -4.02 8.98
N SER A 224 -31.97 -3.01 8.09
CA SER A 224 -32.40 -1.65 8.40
C SER A 224 -33.49 -1.20 7.41
N GLY A 225 -34.75 -1.50 7.70
CA GLY A 225 -35.86 -1.16 6.82
C GLY A 225 -35.72 -1.72 5.41
N LYS A 226 -35.60 -0.84 4.39
CA LYS A 226 -35.38 -1.21 2.98
C LYS A 226 -33.92 -1.44 2.62
N GLU A 227 -33.01 -1.28 3.57
CA GLU A 227 -31.56 -1.40 3.36
C GLU A 227 -30.96 -2.50 4.21
N ILE A 228 -29.78 -2.93 3.82
CA ILE A 228 -28.85 -3.73 4.63
C ILE A 228 -27.73 -2.80 5.05
N ARG A 229 -27.46 -2.75 6.35
CA ARG A 229 -26.30 -2.08 6.91
C ARG A 229 -25.17 -3.08 7.08
N PHE A 230 -24.03 -2.79 6.49
CA PHE A 230 -22.77 -3.46 6.75
C PHE A 230 -21.98 -2.60 7.74
N LEU A 231 -21.84 -3.07 8.98
CA LEU A 231 -21.01 -2.41 9.99
C LEU A 231 -19.61 -3.01 9.95
N CYS A 232 -18.68 -2.28 9.35
CA CYS A 232 -17.28 -2.67 9.15
C CYS A 232 -16.42 -2.22 10.33
N ARG A 233 -15.44 -3.05 10.73
CA ARG A 233 -14.38 -2.73 11.67
C ARG A 233 -13.05 -2.66 10.92
N GLY A 234 -12.33 -1.55 11.09
CA GLY A 234 -11.08 -1.29 10.40
C GLY A 234 -11.26 -0.79 8.97
N LYS A 235 -10.13 -0.61 8.27
CA LYS A 235 -10.05 -0.09 6.91
C LYS A 235 -8.90 -0.74 6.15
N GLY A 236 -9.25 -1.61 5.19
CA GLY A 236 -8.31 -2.40 4.40
C GLY A 236 -8.54 -3.91 4.55
N HIS A 237 -7.59 -4.68 4.02
CA HIS A 237 -7.65 -6.15 3.99
C HIS A 237 -7.15 -6.84 5.27
N GLY A 238 -6.50 -6.10 6.18
CA GLY A 238 -6.06 -6.61 7.48
C GLY A 238 -4.77 -7.42 7.50
N LEU A 239 -4.09 -7.65 6.37
CA LEU A 239 -2.81 -8.35 6.32
C LEU A 239 -1.64 -7.40 6.57
N GLY A 240 -0.63 -7.86 7.30
CA GLY A 240 0.65 -7.18 7.51
C GLY A 240 0.53 -5.88 8.31
N PHE A 241 1.14 -4.81 7.83
CA PHE A 241 1.30 -3.55 8.55
C PHE A 241 0.01 -2.75 8.67
N SER A 242 -0.41 -2.43 9.91
CA SER A 242 -1.44 -1.41 10.16
C SER A 242 -0.78 -0.04 10.27
N GLN A 243 -1.07 0.85 9.33
CA GLN A 243 -0.51 2.20 9.31
C GLN A 243 -0.90 2.99 10.55
N TYR A 244 -2.18 2.94 10.97
CA TYR A 244 -2.63 3.61 12.17
C TYR A 244 -1.95 3.03 13.43
N GLY A 245 -1.90 1.71 13.56
CA GLY A 245 -1.26 1.06 14.71
C GLY A 245 0.23 1.39 14.79
N GLY A 246 0.96 1.35 13.68
CA GLY A 246 2.35 1.77 13.61
C GLY A 246 2.55 3.25 13.98
N ASN A 247 1.60 4.12 13.61
CA ASN A 247 1.65 5.52 13.96
C ASN A 247 1.48 5.77 15.47
N GLU A 248 0.60 5.03 16.11
CA GLU A 248 0.48 5.10 17.57
C GLU A 248 1.75 4.58 18.28
N MET A 249 2.41 3.54 17.74
CA MET A 249 3.71 3.08 18.23
C MET A 249 4.79 4.16 18.03
N ALA A 250 4.84 4.83 16.89
CA ALA A 250 5.77 5.93 16.64
C ALA A 250 5.57 7.12 17.60
N LYS A 251 4.33 7.47 17.94
CA LYS A 251 4.01 8.47 18.98
C LYS A 251 4.51 8.07 20.37
N GLU A 252 4.62 6.77 20.61
CA GLU A 252 5.20 6.19 21.84
C GLU A 252 6.73 5.99 21.71
N SER A 253 7.36 6.61 20.70
CA SER A 253 8.81 6.64 20.44
C SER A 253 9.39 5.37 19.84
N ALA A 254 8.57 4.46 19.30
CA ALA A 254 9.09 3.33 18.53
C ALA A 254 9.67 3.82 17.19
N ASN A 255 10.83 3.31 16.82
CA ASN A 255 11.44 3.57 15.52
C ASN A 255 10.86 2.66 14.43
N ALA A 256 11.20 2.97 13.17
CA ALA A 256 10.65 2.25 12.01
C ALA A 256 10.94 0.74 12.03
N GLU A 257 12.13 0.32 12.48
CA GLU A 257 12.49 -1.10 12.53
C GLU A 257 11.74 -1.84 13.64
N GLU A 258 11.55 -1.21 14.80
CA GLU A 258 10.73 -1.76 15.89
C GLU A 258 9.26 -1.91 15.47
N ILE A 259 8.73 -0.94 14.73
CA ILE A 259 7.38 -1.01 14.17
C ILE A 259 7.28 -2.19 13.18
N LEU A 260 8.25 -2.31 12.27
CA LEU A 260 8.25 -3.39 11.29
C LEU A 260 8.44 -4.77 11.94
N GLN A 261 9.32 -4.88 12.93
CA GLN A 261 9.52 -6.11 13.68
C GLN A 261 8.27 -6.55 14.42
N TYR A 262 7.46 -5.59 14.91
CA TYR A 262 6.17 -5.88 15.55
C TYR A 262 5.16 -6.50 14.57
N TYR A 263 5.00 -5.89 13.38
CA TYR A 263 4.01 -6.33 12.39
C TYR A 263 4.48 -7.51 11.53
N PHE A 264 5.79 -7.70 11.41
CA PHE A 264 6.43 -8.75 10.64
C PHE A 264 7.50 -9.47 11.47
N PRO A 265 7.10 -10.20 12.54
CA PRO A 265 8.05 -10.79 13.49
C PRO A 265 8.95 -11.87 12.88
N GLU A 266 8.57 -12.45 11.74
CA GLU A 266 9.34 -13.48 11.02
C GLU A 266 10.22 -12.89 9.89
N MET A 267 10.21 -11.56 9.72
CA MET A 267 10.98 -10.90 8.66
C MET A 267 12.12 -10.07 9.24
N ASP A 268 13.20 -9.98 8.47
CA ASP A 268 14.38 -9.19 8.79
C ASP A 268 14.46 -7.95 7.90
N VAL A 269 14.90 -6.81 8.50
CA VAL A 269 15.26 -5.62 7.74
C VAL A 269 16.73 -5.73 7.34
N LEU A 270 16.99 -5.90 6.04
CA LEU A 270 18.32 -6.02 5.46
C LEU A 270 18.61 -4.92 4.44
N ASN A 271 19.89 -4.71 4.11
CA ASN A 271 20.23 -3.86 2.98
C ASN A 271 20.04 -4.64 1.66
N ILE A 272 19.41 -4.05 0.66
CA ILE A 272 19.14 -4.68 -0.64
C ILE A 272 20.41 -5.21 -1.32
N LYS A 273 21.57 -4.59 -1.08
CA LYS A 273 22.87 -5.05 -1.61
C LYS A 273 23.30 -6.39 -1.04
N SER A 274 22.78 -6.80 0.12
CA SER A 274 23.05 -8.09 0.76
C SER A 274 22.03 -9.17 0.40
N VAL A 275 20.96 -8.81 -0.32
CA VAL A 275 19.91 -9.75 -0.72
C VAL A 275 20.23 -10.32 -2.10
N ASN A 276 20.15 -11.64 -2.25
CA ASN A 276 20.32 -12.31 -3.54
C ASN A 276 19.09 -12.01 -4.43
N CYS A 277 19.24 -11.04 -5.31
CA CYS A 277 18.19 -10.62 -6.26
C CYS A 277 18.33 -11.30 -7.61
#